data_0bc00f38c49b98f2fa9ef07a1251a702
#
_entry.id   0bc00f38c49b98f2fa9ef07a1251a702
#
_cell.length_a   1.000
_cell.length_b   1.000
_cell.length_c   1.000
_cell.angle_alpha   90.00
_cell.angle_beta   90.00
_cell.angle_gamma   90.00
#
_symmetry.space_group_name_H-M   'P 1'
#
loop_
_entity.id
_entity.type
_entity.pdbx_description
1 polymer ?
#
loop_
_entity_poly.entity_id
_entity_poly.type
_entity_poly.pdbx_seq_one_letter_code
_entity_poly.pdbx_strand_id
1 'polypeptide(L)'
;MSIDFSDYSGFEREEPLVTTSLTRDDENEGSLRPQTLNEYIGQQKAKGNLEIFIQAAKMRNEPLDHVLLHGPPGLGKTTLSGIIANEMGVNIRITSGPAIEKPGDLAALLTNLNENDILFVDEIHRLNRSVEEILYPAMEDYAIDIIIGKGPSANSIRLDLPKFTLIGATTRAGQLSAPLRDRFGVTLRLELYTPEELAMIVKRSAGILNVPIEEAGAIEIARRSRGTPRIANRMLRRVRDFAQVMAGGVITKEVADRALSALEVDYLGLDAVDRRMLTSIIENYGGGPVGLDTLAATINEESVTLEDVYEPYLMQIGFLTRTPRGRCVTRKAYEHLGLAVPGGMGMDQLSL
;
A
#
# COMPACT_ATOMS: atom_id res chain seq x y z
N MET A 1 32.44 9.77 -24.13
CA MET A 1 32.43 10.92 -23.22
C MET A 1 31.92 10.38 -21.88
N SER A 2 32.80 10.13 -20.92
CA SER A 2 32.38 9.67 -19.58
C SER A 2 31.89 10.89 -18.82
N ILE A 3 30.61 10.94 -18.54
CA ILE A 3 30.04 11.96 -17.65
C ILE A 3 30.45 11.57 -16.23
N ASP A 4 31.20 12.42 -15.56
CA ASP A 4 31.61 12.26 -14.17
C ASP A 4 30.44 12.73 -13.29
N PHE A 5 29.91 11.82 -12.46
CA PHE A 5 28.74 12.05 -11.62
C PHE A 5 29.06 12.54 -10.21
N SER A 6 30.30 12.86 -9.92
CA SER A 6 30.67 13.44 -8.63
C SER A 6 30.01 14.80 -8.33
N ASP A 7 29.45 15.47 -9.35
CA ASP A 7 28.80 16.79 -9.23
C ASP A 7 27.24 16.71 -9.10
N TYR A 8 26.64 15.51 -9.10
CA TYR A 8 25.17 15.36 -9.01
C TYR A 8 24.64 15.13 -7.60
N SER A 9 25.33 15.60 -6.58
CA SER A 9 24.86 15.55 -5.17
C SER A 9 23.73 16.53 -4.82
N GLY A 10 23.06 17.11 -5.80
CA GLY A 10 22.10 18.22 -5.63
C GLY A 10 20.67 17.99 -6.08
N PHE A 11 20.22 16.76 -6.39
CA PHE A 11 18.80 16.50 -6.56
C PHE A 11 18.15 16.21 -5.20
N GLU A 12 17.80 17.27 -4.49
CA GLU A 12 16.80 17.16 -3.42
C GLU A 12 15.49 16.69 -4.08
N ARG A 13 15.12 15.45 -3.85
CA ARG A 13 13.81 14.95 -4.28
C ARG A 13 12.76 15.48 -3.33
N GLU A 14 11.77 16.13 -3.88
CA GLU A 14 10.56 16.53 -3.15
C GLU A 14 9.80 15.32 -2.58
N GLU A 15 9.95 14.10 -3.18
CA GLU A 15 9.24 12.90 -2.77
C GLU A 15 10.16 11.67 -2.67
N PRO A 16 10.12 10.90 -1.56
CA PRO A 16 10.94 9.70 -1.37
C PRO A 16 10.58 8.60 -2.36
N LEU A 17 11.60 7.95 -2.97
CA LEU A 17 11.41 6.88 -3.96
C LEU A 17 10.74 5.63 -3.37
N VAL A 18 11.08 5.29 -2.13
CA VAL A 18 10.62 4.07 -1.46
C VAL A 18 9.43 4.29 -0.52
N THR A 19 8.83 5.48 -0.55
CA THR A 19 7.60 5.72 0.20
C THR A 19 6.45 4.85 -0.30
N THR A 20 5.61 4.37 0.61
CA THR A 20 4.36 3.66 0.29
C THR A 20 3.18 4.60 0.07
N SER A 21 3.35 5.90 0.32
CA SER A 21 2.36 6.93 0.03
C SER A 21 2.19 7.14 -1.49
N LEU A 22 1.05 7.67 -1.90
CA LEU A 22 0.82 8.08 -3.29
C LEU A 22 1.72 9.27 -3.64
N THR A 23 2.39 9.20 -4.78
CA THR A 23 3.21 10.28 -5.34
C THR A 23 2.71 10.62 -6.73
N ARG A 24 3.19 11.74 -7.30
CA ARG A 24 2.88 12.14 -8.69
C ARG A 24 3.29 11.08 -9.72
N ASP A 25 4.33 10.30 -9.42
CA ASP A 25 4.75 9.18 -10.28
C ASP A 25 3.67 8.08 -10.39
N ASP A 26 2.81 7.94 -9.39
CA ASP A 26 1.74 6.93 -9.34
C ASP A 26 0.47 7.36 -10.08
N GLU A 27 0.25 8.65 -10.32
CA GLU A 27 -0.92 9.15 -11.05
C GLU A 27 -0.99 8.59 -12.47
N ASN A 28 0.17 8.30 -13.07
CA ASN A 28 0.32 7.71 -14.40
C ASN A 28 0.42 6.17 -14.39
N GLU A 29 0.17 5.51 -13.26
CA GLU A 29 0.24 4.04 -13.15
C GLU A 29 -0.92 3.29 -13.83
N GLY A 30 -1.97 3.97 -14.23
CA GLY A 30 -3.16 3.33 -14.81
C GLY A 30 -2.85 2.33 -15.93
N SER A 31 -1.85 2.63 -16.79
CA SER A 31 -1.42 1.75 -17.87
C SER A 31 -0.68 0.48 -17.40
N LEU A 32 -0.07 0.51 -16.21
CA LEU A 32 0.67 -0.63 -15.66
C LEU A 32 -0.20 -1.58 -14.83
N ARG A 33 -1.42 -1.20 -14.49
CA ARG A 33 -2.31 -2.01 -13.65
C ARG A 33 -2.87 -3.19 -14.44
N PRO A 34 -2.82 -4.41 -13.91
CA PRO A 34 -3.51 -5.55 -14.49
C PRO A 34 -5.03 -5.32 -14.49
N GLN A 35 -5.69 -5.80 -15.53
CA GLN A 35 -7.14 -5.62 -15.74
C GLN A 35 -7.93 -6.89 -15.41
N THR A 36 -7.29 -8.05 -15.37
CA THR A 36 -7.90 -9.36 -15.15
C THR A 36 -7.18 -10.13 -14.03
N LEU A 37 -7.85 -11.13 -13.44
CA LEU A 37 -7.23 -12.04 -12.49
C LEU A 37 -6.05 -12.79 -13.09
N ASN A 38 -6.08 -13.11 -14.39
CA ASN A 38 -4.99 -13.81 -15.06
C ASN A 38 -3.71 -12.98 -15.15
N GLU A 39 -3.85 -11.67 -15.33
CA GLU A 39 -2.71 -10.74 -15.35
C GLU A 39 -2.18 -10.40 -13.95
N TYR A 40 -2.99 -10.66 -12.92
CA TYR A 40 -2.66 -10.33 -11.53
C TYR A 40 -1.66 -11.35 -10.97
N ILE A 41 -0.41 -10.91 -10.79
CA ILE A 41 0.70 -11.73 -10.30
C ILE A 41 0.66 -11.78 -8.78
N GLY A 42 1.00 -12.94 -8.20
CA GLY A 42 1.07 -13.15 -6.76
C GLY A 42 -0.30 -13.30 -6.08
N GLN A 43 -0.32 -13.22 -4.76
CA GLN A 43 -1.53 -13.30 -3.92
C GLN A 43 -2.38 -14.55 -4.19
N GLN A 44 -1.76 -15.70 -4.44
CA GLN A 44 -2.40 -16.91 -4.96
C GLN A 44 -3.64 -17.34 -4.16
N LYS A 45 -3.56 -17.27 -2.82
CA LYS A 45 -4.67 -17.64 -1.94
C LYS A 45 -5.87 -16.70 -2.10
N ALA A 46 -5.63 -15.39 -2.12
CA ALA A 46 -6.69 -14.39 -2.30
C ALA A 46 -7.31 -14.50 -3.69
N LYS A 47 -6.46 -14.66 -4.72
CA LYS A 47 -6.86 -14.82 -6.12
C LYS A 47 -7.74 -16.06 -6.32
N GLY A 48 -7.32 -17.23 -5.82
CA GLY A 48 -8.08 -18.48 -5.97
C GLY A 48 -9.45 -18.42 -5.29
N ASN A 49 -9.55 -17.80 -4.11
CA ASN A 49 -10.84 -17.60 -3.45
C ASN A 49 -11.74 -16.65 -4.24
N LEU A 50 -11.20 -15.52 -4.71
CA LEU A 50 -11.96 -14.55 -5.49
C LEU A 50 -12.51 -15.15 -6.79
N GLU A 51 -11.72 -15.96 -7.48
CA GLU A 51 -12.15 -16.61 -8.71
C GLU A 51 -13.41 -17.47 -8.48
N ILE A 52 -13.43 -18.25 -7.39
CA ILE A 52 -14.59 -19.07 -7.01
C ILE A 52 -15.80 -18.18 -6.67
N PHE A 53 -15.61 -17.14 -5.86
CA PHE A 53 -16.71 -16.27 -5.43
C PHE A 53 -17.31 -15.48 -6.60
N ILE A 54 -16.49 -14.96 -7.50
CA ILE A 54 -16.92 -14.25 -8.70
C ILE A 54 -17.71 -15.21 -9.62
N GLN A 55 -17.20 -16.41 -9.88
CA GLN A 55 -17.90 -17.40 -10.70
C GLN A 55 -19.26 -17.78 -10.09
N ALA A 56 -19.31 -18.02 -8.79
CA ALA A 56 -20.54 -18.36 -8.09
C ALA A 56 -21.59 -17.23 -8.14
N ALA A 57 -21.17 -15.96 -7.94
CA ALA A 57 -22.05 -14.81 -8.04
C ALA A 57 -22.60 -14.65 -9.46
N LYS A 58 -21.75 -14.80 -10.50
CA LYS A 58 -22.17 -14.77 -11.92
C LYS A 58 -23.16 -15.87 -12.26
N MET A 59 -22.95 -17.10 -11.77
CA MET A 59 -23.88 -18.22 -12.01
C MET A 59 -25.27 -17.98 -11.41
N ARG A 60 -25.35 -17.27 -10.28
CA ARG A 60 -26.62 -16.91 -9.62
C ARG A 60 -27.22 -15.60 -10.12
N ASN A 61 -26.47 -14.86 -10.95
CA ASN A 61 -26.82 -13.51 -11.38
C ASN A 61 -27.08 -12.55 -10.21
N GLU A 62 -26.20 -12.61 -9.20
CA GLU A 62 -26.26 -11.84 -7.96
C GLU A 62 -25.01 -10.96 -7.83
N PRO A 63 -25.05 -9.86 -7.04
CA PRO A 63 -23.85 -9.12 -6.69
C PRO A 63 -22.89 -10.04 -5.93
N LEU A 64 -21.61 -9.73 -5.97
CA LEU A 64 -20.62 -10.36 -5.09
C LEU A 64 -20.90 -9.95 -3.65
N ASP A 65 -20.67 -10.82 -2.69
CA ASP A 65 -20.66 -10.44 -1.28
C ASP A 65 -19.73 -9.26 -1.02
N HIS A 66 -20.01 -8.45 0.01
CA HIS A 66 -19.14 -7.35 0.39
C HIS A 66 -17.74 -7.84 0.74
N VAL A 67 -16.71 -7.18 0.20
CA VAL A 67 -15.30 -7.60 0.30
C VAL A 67 -14.49 -6.60 1.12
N LEU A 68 -13.74 -7.08 2.10
CA LEU A 68 -12.74 -6.32 2.82
C LEU A 68 -11.34 -6.71 2.36
N LEU A 69 -10.61 -5.76 1.76
CA LEU A 69 -9.21 -5.91 1.38
C LEU A 69 -8.33 -5.25 2.43
N HIS A 70 -7.46 -6.00 3.10
CA HIS A 70 -6.58 -5.41 4.10
C HIS A 70 -5.12 -5.86 3.93
N GLY A 71 -4.20 -5.03 4.40
CA GLY A 71 -2.76 -5.28 4.33
C GLY A 71 -1.97 -3.99 4.10
N PRO A 72 -0.63 -4.06 4.11
CA PRO A 72 0.25 -2.92 3.91
C PRO A 72 -0.12 -2.07 2.69
N PRO A 73 0.27 -0.78 2.67
CA PRO A 73 0.02 0.08 1.52
C PRO A 73 0.82 -0.37 0.28
N GLY A 74 0.35 -0.03 -0.92
CA GLY A 74 1.05 -0.32 -2.17
C GLY A 74 0.98 -1.75 -2.70
N LEU A 75 0.19 -2.65 -2.06
CA LEU A 75 0.04 -4.07 -2.46
C LEU A 75 -1.03 -4.30 -3.55
N GLY A 76 -1.68 -3.26 -4.05
CA GLY A 76 -2.65 -3.38 -5.14
C GLY A 76 -4.10 -3.59 -4.70
N LYS A 77 -4.52 -3.14 -3.51
CA LYS A 77 -5.93 -3.21 -3.05
C LYS A 77 -6.88 -2.54 -4.05
N THR A 78 -6.58 -1.33 -4.48
CA THR A 78 -7.34 -0.59 -5.49
C THR A 78 -7.31 -1.27 -6.86
N THR A 79 -6.17 -1.86 -7.24
CA THR A 79 -6.05 -2.64 -8.49
C THR A 79 -6.95 -3.86 -8.46
N LEU A 80 -6.94 -4.60 -7.34
CA LEU A 80 -7.75 -5.79 -7.18
C LEU A 80 -9.26 -5.48 -7.20
N SER A 81 -9.69 -4.33 -6.64
CA SER A 81 -11.08 -3.90 -6.73
C SER A 81 -11.52 -3.61 -8.17
N GLY A 82 -10.63 -3.00 -8.98
CA GLY A 82 -10.89 -2.79 -10.41
C GLY A 82 -10.97 -4.10 -11.19
N ILE A 83 -10.10 -5.07 -10.87
CA ILE A 83 -10.14 -6.41 -11.47
C ILE A 83 -11.46 -7.11 -11.11
N ILE A 84 -11.92 -7.04 -9.86
CA ILE A 84 -13.21 -7.63 -9.46
C ILE A 84 -14.35 -7.04 -10.29
N ALA A 85 -14.37 -5.72 -10.49
CA ALA A 85 -15.39 -5.06 -11.31
C ALA A 85 -15.34 -5.52 -12.77
N ASN A 86 -14.15 -5.60 -13.36
CA ASN A 86 -13.96 -6.09 -14.73
C ASN A 86 -14.40 -7.55 -14.88
N GLU A 87 -14.01 -8.41 -13.93
CA GLU A 87 -14.41 -9.83 -13.94
C GLU A 87 -15.92 -10.01 -13.74
N MET A 88 -16.55 -9.20 -12.89
CA MET A 88 -18.02 -9.19 -12.72
C MET A 88 -18.75 -8.57 -13.93
N GLY A 89 -18.08 -7.74 -14.72
CA GLY A 89 -18.68 -7.01 -15.85
C GLY A 89 -19.59 -5.86 -15.40
N VAL A 90 -19.26 -5.19 -14.29
CA VAL A 90 -20.04 -4.10 -13.67
C VAL A 90 -19.20 -2.84 -13.52
N ASN A 91 -19.87 -1.71 -13.27
CA ASN A 91 -19.16 -0.45 -13.02
C ASN A 91 -18.60 -0.40 -11.60
N ILE A 92 -17.52 0.36 -11.42
CA ILE A 92 -16.94 0.66 -10.12
C ILE A 92 -16.95 2.16 -9.87
N ARG A 93 -17.43 2.56 -8.68
CA ARG A 93 -17.24 3.91 -8.15
C ARG A 93 -16.17 3.88 -7.08
N ILE A 94 -15.18 4.74 -7.23
CA ILE A 94 -14.01 4.80 -6.34
C ILE A 94 -14.12 6.05 -5.49
N THR A 95 -13.98 5.87 -4.18
CA THR A 95 -13.92 6.95 -3.19
C THR A 95 -12.96 6.55 -2.06
N SER A 96 -12.80 7.41 -1.07
CA SER A 96 -12.00 7.13 0.13
C SER A 96 -12.75 7.50 1.41
N GLY A 97 -12.39 6.88 2.54
CA GLY A 97 -12.97 7.21 3.84
C GLY A 97 -12.92 8.71 4.16
N PRO A 98 -11.75 9.37 4.02
CA PRO A 98 -11.64 10.83 4.22
C PRO A 98 -12.49 11.69 3.29
N ALA A 99 -12.83 11.22 2.10
CA ALA A 99 -13.66 11.96 1.13
C ALA A 99 -15.16 11.92 1.48
N ILE A 100 -15.56 11.02 2.38
CA ILE A 100 -16.95 10.89 2.85
C ILE A 100 -17.05 11.55 4.23
N GLU A 101 -17.30 12.84 4.25
CA GLU A 101 -17.32 13.62 5.49
C GLU A 101 -18.64 13.49 6.25
N LYS A 102 -19.75 13.35 5.55
CA LYS A 102 -21.12 13.35 6.11
C LYS A 102 -21.95 12.18 5.59
N PRO A 103 -22.97 11.78 6.36
CA PRO A 103 -23.96 10.80 5.93
C PRO A 103 -24.57 11.06 4.55
N GLY A 104 -24.83 12.32 4.21
CA GLY A 104 -25.38 12.72 2.91
C GLY A 104 -24.45 12.45 1.72
N ASP A 105 -23.12 12.50 1.92
CA ASP A 105 -22.15 12.21 0.87
C ASP A 105 -22.22 10.74 0.51
N LEU A 106 -22.28 9.86 1.52
CA LEU A 106 -22.46 8.42 1.30
C LEU A 106 -23.81 8.10 0.67
N ALA A 107 -24.90 8.71 1.14
CA ALA A 107 -26.21 8.52 0.57
C ALA A 107 -26.24 8.89 -0.93
N ALA A 108 -25.61 10.00 -1.31
CA ALA A 108 -25.51 10.44 -2.70
C ALA A 108 -24.69 9.43 -3.54
N LEU A 109 -23.64 8.83 -3.01
CA LEU A 109 -22.87 7.80 -3.70
C LEU A 109 -23.70 6.54 -3.92
N LEU A 110 -24.41 6.06 -2.89
CA LEU A 110 -25.20 4.83 -2.91
C LEU A 110 -26.40 4.92 -3.84
N THR A 111 -27.14 6.05 -3.81
CA THR A 111 -28.32 6.27 -4.65
C THR A 111 -28.01 6.43 -6.14
N ASN A 112 -26.76 6.70 -6.49
CA ASN A 112 -26.27 6.80 -7.86
C ASN A 112 -25.62 5.52 -8.41
N LEU A 113 -25.69 4.41 -7.68
CA LEU A 113 -25.26 3.08 -8.17
C LEU A 113 -26.36 2.47 -9.04
N ASN A 114 -25.95 1.61 -9.96
CA ASN A 114 -26.87 0.72 -10.68
C ASN A 114 -26.84 -0.67 -10.04
N GLU A 115 -27.74 -1.54 -10.48
CA GLU A 115 -27.80 -2.95 -10.02
C GLU A 115 -26.47 -3.66 -10.24
N ASN A 116 -25.96 -4.28 -9.18
CA ASN A 116 -24.69 -5.00 -9.10
C ASN A 116 -23.42 -4.15 -9.22
N ASP A 117 -23.51 -2.83 -9.30
CA ASP A 117 -22.33 -1.94 -9.30
C ASP A 117 -21.47 -2.14 -8.04
N ILE A 118 -20.22 -1.76 -8.13
CA ILE A 118 -19.27 -1.81 -7.01
C ILE A 118 -19.02 -0.40 -6.48
N LEU A 119 -19.14 -0.23 -5.16
CA LEU A 119 -18.61 0.93 -4.43
C LEU A 119 -17.29 0.53 -3.77
N PHE A 120 -16.18 1.12 -4.19
CA PHE A 120 -14.89 0.95 -3.56
C PHE A 120 -14.58 2.14 -2.64
N VAL A 121 -14.28 1.84 -1.37
CA VAL A 121 -13.92 2.83 -0.35
C VAL A 121 -12.50 2.52 0.14
N ASP A 122 -11.52 3.34 -0.28
CA ASP A 122 -10.16 3.24 0.23
C ASP A 122 -10.05 3.86 1.63
N GLU A 123 -9.13 3.36 2.44
CA GLU A 123 -8.94 3.78 3.84
C GLU A 123 -10.26 3.81 4.63
N ILE A 124 -11.09 2.77 4.47
CA ILE A 124 -12.45 2.68 5.04
C ILE A 124 -12.46 2.83 6.57
N HIS A 125 -11.35 2.51 7.26
CA HIS A 125 -11.19 2.71 8.70
C HIS A 125 -11.22 4.19 9.13
N ARG A 126 -11.13 5.12 8.17
CA ARG A 126 -11.19 6.57 8.42
C ARG A 126 -12.60 7.16 8.28
N LEU A 127 -13.60 6.33 8.02
CA LEU A 127 -14.99 6.76 8.08
C LEU A 127 -15.35 7.20 9.50
N ASN A 128 -16.09 8.31 9.60
CA ASN A 128 -16.62 8.70 10.89
C ASN A 128 -17.84 7.82 11.27
N ARG A 129 -18.13 7.75 12.56
CA ARG A 129 -19.18 6.87 13.08
C ARG A 129 -20.56 7.12 12.48
N SER A 130 -20.91 8.38 12.23
CA SER A 130 -22.22 8.73 11.68
C SER A 130 -22.39 8.25 10.23
N VAL A 131 -21.31 8.13 9.48
CA VAL A 131 -21.29 7.56 8.12
C VAL A 131 -21.37 6.04 8.19
N GLU A 132 -20.65 5.40 9.12
CA GLU A 132 -20.74 3.94 9.34
C GLU A 132 -22.17 3.51 9.68
N GLU A 133 -22.90 4.28 10.53
CA GLU A 133 -24.26 3.97 10.93
C GLU A 133 -25.26 3.93 9.76
N ILE A 134 -25.03 4.72 8.68
CA ILE A 134 -25.80 4.62 7.43
C ILE A 134 -25.33 3.45 6.56
N LEU A 135 -24.04 3.12 6.62
CA LEU A 135 -23.50 2.02 5.81
C LEU A 135 -24.04 0.66 6.25
N TYR A 136 -24.35 0.47 7.54
CA TYR A 136 -24.84 -0.80 8.06
C TYR A 136 -26.13 -1.28 7.38
N PRO A 137 -27.26 -0.52 7.38
CA PRO A 137 -28.45 -0.95 6.71
C PRO A 137 -28.30 -0.99 5.18
N ALA A 138 -27.43 -0.15 4.61
CA ALA A 138 -27.13 -0.20 3.19
C ALA A 138 -26.48 -1.54 2.77
N MET A 139 -25.62 -2.11 3.62
CA MET A 139 -24.96 -3.40 3.37
C MET A 139 -25.89 -4.60 3.63
N GLU A 140 -26.73 -4.54 4.65
CA GLU A 140 -27.58 -5.66 5.06
C GLU A 140 -28.88 -5.73 4.27
N ASP A 141 -29.57 -4.59 4.18
CA ASP A 141 -30.94 -4.49 3.66
C ASP A 141 -31.02 -3.83 2.28
N TYR A 142 -29.89 -3.32 1.75
CA TYR A 142 -29.89 -2.46 0.55
C TYR A 142 -30.86 -1.27 0.69
N ALA A 143 -30.85 -0.62 1.84
CA ALA A 143 -31.68 0.54 2.13
C ALA A 143 -30.96 1.51 3.05
N ILE A 144 -31.32 2.78 2.97
CA ILE A 144 -30.85 3.83 3.89
C ILE A 144 -32.03 4.58 4.49
N ASP A 145 -31.88 4.96 5.77
CA ASP A 145 -32.86 5.80 6.45
C ASP A 145 -32.38 7.25 6.45
N ILE A 146 -33.15 8.13 5.80
CA ILE A 146 -32.88 9.56 5.71
C ILE A 146 -33.80 10.31 6.65
N ILE A 147 -33.22 11.06 7.59
CA ILE A 147 -33.99 11.92 8.50
C ILE A 147 -34.23 13.27 7.84
N ILE A 148 -35.49 13.59 7.58
CA ILE A 148 -35.91 14.86 7.01
C ILE A 148 -36.56 15.71 8.12
N GLY A 149 -36.08 16.95 8.28
CA GLY A 149 -36.52 17.86 9.33
C GLY A 149 -35.60 17.92 10.54
N LYS A 150 -36.01 18.70 11.53
CA LYS A 150 -35.27 18.88 12.80
C LYS A 150 -36.22 18.77 14.00
N GLY A 151 -35.71 18.23 15.11
CA GLY A 151 -36.48 18.14 16.37
C GLY A 151 -37.54 17.04 16.37
N PRO A 152 -38.60 17.16 17.22
CA PRO A 152 -39.59 16.10 17.42
C PRO A 152 -40.47 15.80 16.19
N SER A 153 -40.49 16.69 15.21
CA SER A 153 -41.25 16.54 13.93
C SER A 153 -40.39 15.99 12.78
N ALA A 154 -39.17 15.53 13.05
CA ALA A 154 -38.35 14.89 12.04
C ALA A 154 -38.95 13.53 11.64
N ASN A 155 -39.10 13.32 10.32
CA ASN A 155 -39.58 12.07 9.75
C ASN A 155 -38.40 11.29 9.17
N SER A 156 -38.36 9.99 9.43
CA SER A 156 -37.45 9.06 8.74
C SER A 156 -38.10 8.54 7.46
N ILE A 157 -37.40 8.68 6.35
CA ILE A 157 -37.80 8.09 5.08
C ILE A 157 -36.79 7.00 4.75
N ARG A 158 -37.30 5.76 4.59
CA ARG A 158 -36.50 4.63 4.09
C ARG A 158 -36.42 4.69 2.58
N LEU A 159 -35.22 4.68 2.05
CA LEU A 159 -34.93 4.68 0.62
C LEU A 159 -34.28 3.35 0.23
N ASP A 160 -34.92 2.62 -0.67
CA ASP A 160 -34.36 1.37 -1.21
C ASP A 160 -33.22 1.69 -2.18
N LEU A 161 -32.17 0.90 -2.11
CA LEU A 161 -30.99 0.98 -2.96
C LEU A 161 -30.96 -0.19 -3.95
N PRO A 162 -30.38 -0.01 -5.14
CA PRO A 162 -30.04 -1.16 -5.97
C PRO A 162 -29.08 -2.08 -5.22
N LYS A 163 -29.14 -3.38 -5.47
CA LYS A 163 -28.14 -4.31 -4.89
C LYS A 163 -26.76 -3.96 -5.42
N PHE A 164 -25.81 -3.88 -4.55
CA PHE A 164 -24.43 -3.47 -4.87
C PHE A 164 -23.42 -4.27 -4.05
N THR A 165 -22.17 -4.25 -4.48
CA THR A 165 -21.06 -4.78 -3.70
C THR A 165 -20.25 -3.62 -3.11
N LEU A 166 -20.06 -3.61 -1.78
CA LEU A 166 -19.08 -2.75 -1.13
C LEU A 166 -17.72 -3.46 -1.12
N ILE A 167 -16.69 -2.82 -1.63
CA ILE A 167 -15.31 -3.24 -1.43
C ILE A 167 -14.63 -2.19 -0.54
N GLY A 168 -14.35 -2.55 0.71
CA GLY A 168 -13.58 -1.74 1.63
C GLY A 168 -12.10 -2.08 1.56
N ALA A 169 -11.23 -1.08 1.52
CA ALA A 169 -9.78 -1.27 1.63
C ALA A 169 -9.24 -0.57 2.88
N THR A 170 -8.29 -1.21 3.57
CA THR A 170 -7.66 -0.63 4.75
C THR A 170 -6.24 -1.14 4.95
N THR A 171 -5.38 -0.24 5.45
CA THR A 171 -4.05 -0.61 5.96
C THR A 171 -4.11 -1.03 7.43
N ARG A 172 -5.16 -0.64 8.17
CA ARG A 172 -5.30 -0.78 9.61
C ARG A 172 -6.60 -1.52 9.98
N ALA A 173 -6.68 -2.81 9.63
CA ALA A 173 -7.87 -3.63 9.86
C ALA A 173 -8.33 -3.65 11.34
N GLY A 174 -7.41 -3.50 12.28
CA GLY A 174 -7.73 -3.42 13.72
C GLY A 174 -8.43 -2.14 14.16
N GLN A 175 -8.44 -1.08 13.32
CA GLN A 175 -9.14 0.17 13.59
C GLN A 175 -10.58 0.18 13.06
N LEU A 176 -10.97 -0.81 12.24
CA LEU A 176 -12.37 -0.96 11.85
C LEU A 176 -13.22 -1.32 13.06
N SER A 177 -14.39 -0.70 13.14
CA SER A 177 -15.40 -1.08 14.13
C SER A 177 -15.82 -2.56 13.90
N ALA A 178 -16.06 -3.30 14.98
CA ALA A 178 -16.51 -4.68 14.88
C ALA A 178 -17.82 -4.80 14.08
N PRO A 179 -18.84 -3.92 14.28
CA PRO A 179 -20.05 -3.98 13.48
C PRO A 179 -19.84 -3.82 11.96
N LEU A 180 -18.92 -2.96 11.55
CA LEU A 180 -18.61 -2.79 10.13
C LEU A 180 -17.87 -4.00 9.58
N ARG A 181 -16.87 -4.49 10.30
CA ARG A 181 -16.06 -5.63 9.87
C ARG A 181 -16.89 -6.90 9.70
N ASP A 182 -17.83 -7.15 10.61
CA ASP A 182 -18.64 -8.38 10.62
C ASP A 182 -19.66 -8.44 9.46
N ARG A 183 -19.88 -7.32 8.76
CA ARG A 183 -20.75 -7.22 7.57
C ARG A 183 -20.04 -7.54 6.26
N PHE A 184 -18.72 -7.71 6.28
CA PHE A 184 -18.00 -8.18 5.11
C PHE A 184 -18.05 -9.72 5.04
N GLY A 185 -18.73 -10.26 4.03
CA GLY A 185 -18.81 -11.71 3.78
C GLY A 185 -17.47 -12.30 3.34
N VAL A 186 -16.63 -11.49 2.69
CA VAL A 186 -15.31 -11.89 2.19
C VAL A 186 -14.24 -10.99 2.77
N THR A 187 -13.28 -11.55 3.50
CA THR A 187 -12.11 -10.82 4.01
C THR A 187 -10.83 -11.40 3.42
N LEU A 188 -10.06 -10.55 2.73
CA LEU A 188 -8.83 -10.94 2.06
C LEU A 188 -7.65 -10.12 2.58
N ARG A 189 -6.66 -10.82 3.13
CA ARG A 189 -5.39 -10.23 3.53
C ARG A 189 -4.44 -10.29 2.35
N LEU A 190 -3.93 -9.12 1.94
CA LEU A 190 -2.84 -9.03 0.98
C LEU A 190 -1.52 -9.06 1.73
N GLU A 191 -0.59 -9.87 1.23
CA GLU A 191 0.72 -10.08 1.80
C GLU A 191 1.79 -9.39 0.93
N LEU A 192 2.97 -9.17 1.51
CA LEU A 192 4.09 -8.66 0.75
C LEU A 192 4.52 -9.68 -0.30
N TYR A 193 4.92 -9.18 -1.45
CA TYR A 193 5.34 -10.00 -2.58
C TYR A 193 6.77 -10.52 -2.37
N THR A 194 7.04 -11.69 -2.88
CA THR A 194 8.40 -12.21 -2.94
C THR A 194 9.22 -11.46 -4.01
N PRO A 195 10.56 -11.47 -3.93
CA PRO A 195 11.39 -10.88 -4.98
C PRO A 195 11.11 -11.48 -6.38
N GLU A 196 10.79 -12.76 -6.45
CA GLU A 196 10.47 -13.47 -7.69
C GLU A 196 9.15 -12.97 -8.30
N GLU A 197 8.11 -12.84 -7.48
CA GLU A 197 6.83 -12.27 -7.90
C GLU A 197 6.97 -10.81 -8.36
N LEU A 198 7.75 -10.01 -7.62
CA LEU A 198 8.05 -8.62 -8.01
C LEU A 198 8.86 -8.54 -9.30
N ALA A 199 9.83 -9.44 -9.51
CA ALA A 199 10.57 -9.50 -10.77
C ALA A 199 9.65 -9.78 -11.96
N MET A 200 8.65 -10.64 -11.80
CA MET A 200 7.62 -10.87 -12.82
C MET A 200 6.80 -9.61 -13.09
N ILE A 201 6.42 -8.86 -12.03
CA ILE A 201 5.70 -7.59 -12.15
C ILE A 201 6.56 -6.55 -12.88
N VAL A 202 7.84 -6.42 -12.50
CA VAL A 202 8.80 -5.49 -13.14
C VAL A 202 8.95 -5.82 -14.62
N LYS A 203 9.13 -7.09 -14.99
CA LYS A 203 9.23 -7.53 -16.39
C LYS A 203 7.98 -7.22 -17.20
N ARG A 204 6.79 -7.50 -16.63
CA ARG A 204 5.51 -7.14 -17.26
C ARG A 204 5.40 -5.62 -17.46
N SER A 205 5.73 -4.84 -16.44
CA SER A 205 5.70 -3.37 -16.50
C SER A 205 6.71 -2.81 -17.50
N ALA A 206 7.92 -3.38 -17.55
CA ALA A 206 8.94 -3.01 -18.53
C ALA A 206 8.46 -3.28 -19.98
N GLY A 207 7.78 -4.42 -20.23
CA GLY A 207 7.16 -4.72 -21.52
C GLY A 207 6.11 -3.67 -21.93
N ILE A 208 5.25 -3.26 -21.01
CA ILE A 208 4.24 -2.20 -21.27
C ILE A 208 4.90 -0.84 -21.55
N LEU A 209 6.00 -0.55 -20.85
CA LEU A 209 6.78 0.69 -21.05
C LEU A 209 7.71 0.62 -22.27
N ASN A 210 7.77 -0.50 -22.99
CA ASN A 210 8.68 -0.76 -24.09
C ASN A 210 10.17 -0.57 -23.71
N VAL A 211 10.55 -1.05 -22.52
CA VAL A 211 11.91 -0.97 -22.00
C VAL A 211 12.52 -2.37 -21.96
N PRO A 212 13.60 -2.65 -22.73
CA PRO A 212 14.32 -3.91 -22.62
C PRO A 212 14.93 -4.08 -21.23
N ILE A 213 14.67 -5.23 -20.60
CA ILE A 213 15.19 -5.56 -19.27
C ILE A 213 15.65 -7.02 -19.23
N GLU A 214 16.81 -7.24 -18.65
CA GLU A 214 17.31 -8.58 -18.36
C GLU A 214 16.72 -9.14 -17.06
N GLU A 215 16.67 -10.47 -16.93
CA GLU A 215 16.18 -11.14 -15.74
C GLU A 215 16.91 -10.66 -14.48
N ALA A 216 18.25 -10.57 -14.54
CA ALA A 216 19.06 -10.11 -13.43
C ALA A 216 18.80 -8.65 -13.02
N GLY A 217 18.48 -7.78 -13.99
CA GLY A 217 18.08 -6.40 -13.75
C GLY A 217 16.71 -6.31 -13.08
N ALA A 218 15.76 -7.13 -13.51
CA ALA A 218 14.43 -7.19 -12.89
C ALA A 218 14.50 -7.69 -11.44
N ILE A 219 15.31 -8.72 -11.17
CA ILE A 219 15.53 -9.24 -9.81
C ILE A 219 16.20 -8.18 -8.90
N GLU A 220 17.15 -7.41 -9.43
CA GLU A 220 17.82 -6.36 -8.66
C GLU A 220 16.85 -5.25 -8.22
N ILE A 221 15.98 -4.80 -9.13
CA ILE A 221 14.90 -3.85 -8.81
C ILE A 221 13.94 -4.48 -7.78
N ALA A 222 13.52 -5.72 -8.00
CA ALA A 222 12.57 -6.41 -7.15
C ALA A 222 13.05 -6.56 -5.70
N ARG A 223 14.31 -6.94 -5.49
CA ARG A 223 14.91 -7.11 -4.16
C ARG A 223 14.90 -5.83 -3.33
N ARG A 224 15.12 -4.68 -3.96
CA ARG A 224 15.13 -3.37 -3.28
C ARG A 224 13.74 -2.76 -3.12
N SER A 225 12.68 -3.41 -3.66
CA SER A 225 11.31 -2.87 -3.68
C SER A 225 10.48 -3.19 -2.45
N ARG A 226 11.06 -3.70 -1.38
CA ARG A 226 10.42 -3.92 -0.06
C ARG A 226 9.13 -4.75 -0.13
N GLY A 227 9.04 -5.72 -1.04
CA GLY A 227 7.83 -6.54 -1.20
C GLY A 227 6.63 -5.79 -1.80
N THR A 228 6.81 -4.61 -2.38
CA THR A 228 5.73 -3.70 -2.76
C THR A 228 5.73 -3.40 -4.27
N PRO A 229 4.69 -3.80 -5.03
CA PRO A 229 4.57 -3.53 -6.47
C PRO A 229 4.66 -2.05 -6.84
N ARG A 230 4.08 -1.15 -6.04
CA ARG A 230 4.14 0.30 -6.26
C ARG A 230 5.60 0.80 -6.25
N ILE A 231 6.38 0.40 -5.25
CA ILE A 231 7.80 0.77 -5.16
C ILE A 231 8.58 0.17 -6.33
N ALA A 232 8.31 -1.09 -6.70
CA ALA A 232 8.95 -1.74 -7.84
C ALA A 232 8.74 -0.98 -9.15
N ASN A 233 7.51 -0.53 -9.41
CA ASN A 233 7.18 0.26 -10.59
C ASN A 233 7.85 1.65 -10.58
N ARG A 234 7.92 2.33 -9.44
CA ARG A 234 8.66 3.59 -9.31
C ARG A 234 10.14 3.41 -9.60
N MET A 235 10.76 2.40 -8.98
CA MET A 235 12.17 2.07 -9.22
C MET A 235 12.42 1.74 -10.69
N LEU A 236 11.56 0.93 -11.32
CA LEU A 236 11.67 0.61 -12.75
C LEU A 236 11.69 1.87 -13.62
N ARG A 237 10.81 2.84 -13.36
CA ARG A 237 10.77 4.10 -14.12
C ARG A 237 12.07 4.89 -13.97
N ARG A 238 12.62 4.98 -12.76
CA ARG A 238 13.89 5.69 -12.54
C ARG A 238 15.06 4.96 -13.15
N VAL A 239 15.14 3.65 -12.97
CA VAL A 239 16.19 2.82 -13.60
C VAL A 239 16.12 2.90 -15.12
N ARG A 240 14.92 2.94 -15.71
CA ARG A 240 14.73 3.20 -17.14
C ARG A 240 15.38 4.50 -17.59
N ASP A 241 15.16 5.60 -16.85
CA ASP A 241 15.72 6.90 -17.20
C ASP A 241 17.26 6.84 -17.22
N PHE A 242 17.87 6.17 -16.22
CA PHE A 242 19.31 5.89 -16.21
C PHE A 242 19.75 5.01 -17.39
N ALA A 243 19.01 3.93 -17.68
CA ALA A 243 19.35 3.03 -18.78
C ALA A 243 19.34 3.77 -20.13
N GLN A 244 18.37 4.65 -20.38
CA GLN A 244 18.26 5.42 -21.60
C GLN A 244 19.45 6.38 -21.80
N VAL A 245 19.92 7.01 -20.73
CA VAL A 245 21.02 7.98 -20.82
C VAL A 245 22.39 7.31 -20.84
N MET A 246 22.56 6.20 -20.11
CA MET A 246 23.89 5.66 -19.82
C MET A 246 24.20 4.31 -20.44
N ALA A 247 23.16 3.54 -20.87
CA ALA A 247 23.32 2.14 -21.23
C ALA A 247 22.57 1.73 -22.50
N GLY A 248 22.33 2.67 -23.43
CA GLY A 248 21.66 2.36 -24.69
C GLY A 248 20.21 1.85 -24.51
N GLY A 249 19.59 2.11 -23.36
CA GLY A 249 18.18 1.81 -23.10
C GLY A 249 17.90 0.41 -22.53
N VAL A 250 18.92 -0.43 -22.29
CA VAL A 250 18.75 -1.78 -21.73
C VAL A 250 19.01 -1.78 -20.22
N ILE A 251 18.10 -2.35 -19.45
CA ILE A 251 18.26 -2.51 -17.99
C ILE A 251 18.94 -3.85 -17.72
N THR A 252 20.27 -3.81 -17.47
CA THR A 252 21.04 -4.93 -16.92
C THR A 252 21.09 -4.86 -15.40
N LYS A 253 21.66 -5.88 -14.76
CA LYS A 253 21.90 -5.85 -13.29
C LYS A 253 22.76 -4.66 -12.89
N GLU A 254 23.86 -4.41 -13.62
CA GLU A 254 24.82 -3.35 -13.34
C GLU A 254 24.18 -1.96 -13.47
N VAL A 255 23.32 -1.79 -14.48
CA VAL A 255 22.55 -0.54 -14.67
C VAL A 255 21.57 -0.32 -13.53
N ALA A 256 20.82 -1.36 -13.15
CA ALA A 256 19.88 -1.30 -12.03
C ALA A 256 20.59 -0.97 -10.71
N ASP A 257 21.70 -1.65 -10.40
CA ASP A 257 22.49 -1.43 -9.20
C ASP A 257 23.05 0.00 -9.14
N ARG A 258 23.67 0.48 -10.22
CA ARG A 258 24.22 1.84 -10.29
C ARG A 258 23.12 2.90 -10.14
N ALA A 259 22.00 2.72 -10.84
CA ALA A 259 20.89 3.66 -10.78
C ALA A 259 20.30 3.74 -9.36
N LEU A 260 20.02 2.60 -8.74
CA LEU A 260 19.44 2.55 -7.39
C LEU A 260 20.41 3.05 -6.33
N SER A 261 21.72 2.79 -6.48
CA SER A 261 22.76 3.33 -5.60
C SER A 261 22.90 4.86 -5.74
N ALA A 262 22.83 5.39 -6.97
CA ALA A 262 22.80 6.84 -7.21
C ALA A 262 21.53 7.52 -6.65
N LEU A 263 20.46 6.76 -6.48
CA LEU A 263 19.21 7.18 -5.85
C LEU A 263 19.19 6.92 -4.34
N GLU A 264 20.36 6.61 -3.76
CA GLU A 264 20.58 6.33 -2.34
C GLU A 264 19.74 5.17 -1.77
N VAL A 265 19.29 4.24 -2.62
CA VAL A 265 18.61 3.01 -2.22
C VAL A 265 19.64 1.89 -2.13
N ASP A 266 19.86 1.35 -0.94
CA ASP A 266 20.83 0.27 -0.73
C ASP A 266 20.34 -1.10 -1.19
N TYR A 267 21.17 -2.13 -1.02
CA TYR A 267 20.88 -3.50 -1.46
C TYR A 267 19.70 -4.17 -0.74
N LEU A 268 19.28 -3.64 0.43
CA LEU A 268 18.07 -4.06 1.14
C LEU A 268 16.87 -3.15 0.83
N GLY A 269 17.05 -2.11 0.02
CA GLY A 269 15.99 -1.17 -0.29
C GLY A 269 15.82 -0.06 0.78
N LEU A 270 16.80 0.16 1.66
CA LEU A 270 16.77 1.30 2.59
C LEU A 270 17.17 2.58 1.87
N ASP A 271 16.38 3.64 2.11
CA ASP A 271 16.69 4.99 1.60
C ASP A 271 17.43 5.85 2.64
N ALA A 272 17.63 7.11 2.32
CA ALA A 272 18.29 8.08 3.20
C ALA A 272 17.51 8.29 4.52
N VAL A 273 16.18 8.24 4.49
CA VAL A 273 15.34 8.45 5.69
C VAL A 273 15.43 7.25 6.63
N ASP A 274 15.38 6.01 6.09
CA ASP A 274 15.58 4.79 6.91
C ASP A 274 16.92 4.82 7.63
N ARG A 275 18.00 5.11 6.89
CA ARG A 275 19.33 5.19 7.47
C ARG A 275 19.42 6.29 8.52
N ARG A 276 18.87 7.48 8.24
CA ARG A 276 18.82 8.60 9.20
C ARG A 276 18.03 8.25 10.45
N MET A 277 16.91 7.53 10.30
CA MET A 277 16.10 7.04 11.40
C MET A 277 16.88 6.07 12.29
N LEU A 278 17.50 5.05 11.73
CA LEU A 278 18.29 4.07 12.46
C LEU A 278 19.51 4.70 13.12
N THR A 279 20.27 5.51 12.38
CA THR A 279 21.46 6.21 12.89
C THR A 279 21.10 7.16 14.04
N SER A 280 20.00 7.90 13.91
CA SER A 280 19.53 8.78 14.99
C SER A 280 19.20 8.03 16.27
N ILE A 281 18.53 6.86 16.17
CA ILE A 281 18.25 6.04 17.35
C ILE A 281 19.55 5.53 17.99
N ILE A 282 20.53 5.17 17.18
CA ILE A 282 21.84 4.68 17.66
C ILE A 282 22.63 5.79 18.34
N GLU A 283 22.85 6.90 17.66
CA GLU A 283 23.75 7.97 18.10
C GLU A 283 23.18 8.84 19.22
N ASN A 284 21.89 9.22 19.07
CA ASN A 284 21.27 10.15 20.02
C ASN A 284 20.61 9.46 21.22
N TYR A 285 20.24 8.18 21.07
CA TYR A 285 19.46 7.44 22.09
C TYR A 285 20.10 6.10 22.49
N GLY A 286 21.36 5.85 22.13
CA GLY A 286 22.12 4.66 22.51
C GLY A 286 21.49 3.35 22.02
N GLY A 287 20.77 3.36 20.92
CA GLY A 287 20.04 2.21 20.36
C GLY A 287 18.58 2.10 20.81
N GLY A 288 18.11 3.04 21.61
CA GLY A 288 16.74 3.12 22.13
C GLY A 288 16.59 2.64 23.58
N PRO A 289 15.36 2.67 24.14
CA PRO A 289 14.08 3.01 23.48
C PRO A 289 13.85 4.52 23.30
N VAL A 290 13.26 4.92 22.18
CA VAL A 290 12.88 6.30 21.88
C VAL A 290 11.40 6.39 21.45
N GLY A 291 10.69 7.44 21.90
CA GLY A 291 9.31 7.70 21.52
C GLY A 291 9.20 8.13 20.05
N LEU A 292 8.05 7.84 19.41
CA LEU A 292 7.81 8.17 18.00
C LEU A 292 7.95 9.67 17.73
N ASP A 293 7.26 10.52 18.50
CA ASP A 293 7.25 11.96 18.29
C ASP A 293 8.64 12.59 18.52
N THR A 294 9.38 12.06 19.50
CA THR A 294 10.76 12.50 19.76
C THR A 294 11.66 12.16 18.58
N LEU A 295 11.55 10.95 18.04
CA LEU A 295 12.32 10.52 16.89
C LEU A 295 11.96 11.35 15.64
N ALA A 296 10.67 11.54 15.38
CA ALA A 296 10.14 12.32 14.27
C ALA A 296 10.69 13.77 14.30
N ALA A 297 10.63 14.41 15.47
CA ALA A 297 11.21 15.74 15.66
C ALA A 297 12.73 15.76 15.43
N THR A 298 13.45 14.72 15.87
CA THR A 298 14.91 14.65 15.73
C THR A 298 15.36 14.56 14.27
N ILE A 299 14.61 13.82 13.43
CA ILE A 299 14.98 13.62 12.01
C ILE A 299 14.20 14.53 11.06
N ASN A 300 13.38 15.43 11.60
CA ASN A 300 12.53 16.37 10.87
C ASN A 300 11.58 15.67 9.89
N GLU A 301 10.83 14.69 10.41
CA GLU A 301 9.79 13.95 9.69
C GLU A 301 8.48 13.95 10.48
N GLU A 302 7.37 13.65 9.83
CA GLU A 302 6.08 13.49 10.52
C GLU A 302 6.00 12.12 11.22
N SER A 303 5.47 12.10 12.46
CA SER A 303 5.29 10.87 13.24
C SER A 303 4.49 9.81 12.48
N VAL A 304 3.41 10.22 11.80
CA VAL A 304 2.55 9.32 11.00
C VAL A 304 3.32 8.72 9.84
N THR A 305 4.18 9.51 9.18
CA THR A 305 5.04 9.02 8.09
C THR A 305 6.02 7.97 8.57
N LEU A 306 6.65 8.18 9.73
CA LEU A 306 7.53 7.17 10.31
C LEU A 306 6.78 5.88 10.65
N GLU A 307 5.61 5.98 11.28
CA GLU A 307 4.83 4.81 11.73
C GLU A 307 4.24 4.02 10.55
N ASP A 308 3.78 4.69 9.50
CA ASP A 308 3.03 4.05 8.42
C ASP A 308 3.91 3.63 7.24
N VAL A 309 5.04 4.34 7.00
CA VAL A 309 5.88 4.14 5.82
C VAL A 309 7.18 3.40 6.15
N TYR A 310 7.91 3.84 7.17
CA TYR A 310 9.27 3.37 7.45
C TYR A 310 9.33 2.22 8.46
N GLU A 311 8.67 2.36 9.62
CA GLU A 311 8.69 1.33 10.68
C GLU A 311 8.28 -0.06 10.21
N PRO A 312 7.20 -0.24 9.40
CA PRO A 312 6.74 -1.58 9.05
C PRO A 312 7.79 -2.41 8.33
N TYR A 313 8.53 -1.79 7.41
CA TYR A 313 9.59 -2.47 6.68
C TYR A 313 10.82 -2.75 7.56
N LEU A 314 11.26 -1.77 8.35
CA LEU A 314 12.39 -1.93 9.27
C LEU A 314 12.13 -3.01 10.34
N MET A 315 10.88 -3.11 10.81
CA MET A 315 10.47 -4.18 11.73
C MET A 315 10.46 -5.54 11.02
N GLN A 316 9.98 -5.61 9.79
CA GLN A 316 9.91 -6.85 9.01
C GLN A 316 11.29 -7.45 8.74
N ILE A 317 12.28 -6.62 8.36
CA ILE A 317 13.66 -7.08 8.16
C ILE A 317 14.42 -7.29 9.47
N GLY A 318 13.77 -6.97 10.59
CA GLY A 318 14.30 -7.14 11.93
C GLY A 318 15.37 -6.11 12.31
N PHE A 319 15.30 -4.89 11.78
CA PHE A 319 16.21 -3.79 12.12
C PHE A 319 15.68 -2.93 13.27
N LEU A 320 14.37 -2.91 13.43
CA LEU A 320 13.68 -2.14 14.45
C LEU A 320 12.77 -3.05 15.27
N THR A 321 12.66 -2.80 16.56
CA THR A 321 11.68 -3.42 17.46
C THR A 321 10.87 -2.35 18.16
N ARG A 322 9.57 -2.63 18.37
CA ARG A 322 8.66 -1.75 19.10
C ARG A 322 8.42 -2.31 20.49
N THR A 323 8.75 -1.55 21.50
CA THR A 323 8.52 -1.87 22.91
C THR A 323 7.49 -0.91 23.52
N PRO A 324 6.91 -1.19 24.71
CA PRO A 324 6.04 -0.24 25.40
C PRO A 324 6.71 1.10 25.72
N ARG A 325 8.04 1.15 25.77
CA ARG A 325 8.81 2.37 26.04
C ARG A 325 9.19 3.13 24.77
N GLY A 326 9.07 2.53 23.58
CA GLY A 326 9.45 3.13 22.32
C GLY A 326 10.17 2.19 21.36
N ARG A 327 10.85 2.76 20.38
CA ARG A 327 11.55 2.07 19.29
C ARG A 327 12.99 1.79 19.69
N CYS A 328 13.45 0.56 19.41
CA CYS A 328 14.82 0.13 19.64
C CYS A 328 15.41 -0.45 18.35
N VAL A 329 16.66 -0.12 18.09
CA VAL A 329 17.43 -0.68 16.96
C VAL A 329 18.00 -2.05 17.38
N THR A 330 17.98 -3.00 16.45
CA THR A 330 18.49 -4.35 16.70
C THR A 330 19.97 -4.48 16.31
N ARG A 331 20.61 -5.55 16.78
CA ARG A 331 21.98 -5.91 16.39
C ARG A 331 22.16 -5.95 14.85
N LYS A 332 21.19 -6.50 14.13
CA LYS A 332 21.24 -6.58 12.65
C LYS A 332 21.38 -5.22 11.98
N ALA A 333 20.72 -4.19 12.52
CA ALA A 333 20.82 -2.84 11.98
C ALA A 333 22.19 -2.21 12.24
N TYR A 334 22.80 -2.44 13.41
CA TYR A 334 24.18 -2.01 13.67
C TYR A 334 25.15 -2.65 12.68
N GLU A 335 25.03 -3.98 12.47
CA GLU A 335 25.88 -4.71 11.52
C GLU A 335 25.71 -4.19 10.09
N HIS A 336 24.47 -3.90 9.67
CA HIS A 336 24.17 -3.35 8.35
C HIS A 336 24.76 -1.95 8.14
N LEU A 337 24.67 -1.09 9.16
CA LEU A 337 25.25 0.27 9.13
C LEU A 337 26.77 0.29 9.34
N GLY A 338 27.41 -0.86 9.58
CA GLY A 338 28.84 -0.94 9.87
C GLY A 338 29.25 -0.32 11.21
N LEU A 339 28.31 -0.21 12.16
CA LEU A 339 28.53 0.38 13.47
C LEU A 339 28.83 -0.68 14.54
N ALA A 340 29.62 -0.31 15.55
CA ALA A 340 29.96 -1.20 16.65
C ALA A 340 28.70 -1.52 17.49
N VAL A 341 28.44 -2.82 17.70
CA VAL A 341 27.35 -3.28 18.56
C VAL A 341 27.72 -3.05 20.03
N PRO A 342 26.90 -2.32 20.84
CA PRO A 342 27.17 -2.14 22.26
C PRO A 342 27.26 -3.49 23.01
N GLY A 343 28.27 -3.66 23.87
CA GLY A 343 28.58 -4.92 24.57
C GLY A 343 27.56 -5.46 25.59
N GLY A 344 26.34 -4.93 25.58
CA GLY A 344 25.22 -5.34 26.46
C GLY A 344 23.96 -5.74 25.71
N MET A 345 23.95 -5.76 24.36
CA MET A 345 22.83 -6.30 23.59
C MET A 345 22.87 -7.84 23.63
N GLY A 346 22.28 -8.42 24.67
CA GLY A 346 22.18 -9.87 24.86
C GLY A 346 21.30 -10.53 23.79
N MET A 347 21.47 -11.87 23.63
CA MET A 347 20.69 -12.72 22.73
C MET A 347 19.19 -12.76 23.04
N ASP A 348 18.71 -12.11 24.11
CA ASP A 348 17.34 -12.23 24.63
C ASP A 348 16.28 -11.37 23.90
N GLN A 349 16.64 -10.61 22.84
CA GLN A 349 15.68 -9.85 22.03
C GLN A 349 15.18 -10.59 20.78
N LEU A 350 15.49 -11.88 20.63
CA LEU A 350 15.10 -12.71 19.48
C LEU A 350 13.91 -13.65 19.74
N SER A 351 13.26 -13.56 20.91
CA SER A 351 12.09 -14.41 21.23
C SER A 351 10.96 -13.59 21.83
N LEU A 352 10.16 -12.97 20.96
CA LEU A 352 8.75 -12.66 21.22
C LEU A 352 8.02 -12.58 19.89
#